data_4038477ac981d8dbe5f6bfac3d458f45
#
_entry.id   4038477ac981d8dbe5f6bfac3d458f45
#
_cell.length_a   1.000
_cell.length_b   1.000
_cell.length_c   1.000
_cell.angle_alpha   90.00
_cell.angle_beta   90.00
_cell.angle_gamma   90.00
#
_symmetry.space_group_name_H-M   'P 1'
#
loop_
_entity.id
_entity.type
_entity.pdbx_description
1 polymer ?
#
loop_
_entity_poly.entity_id
_entity_poly.type
_entity_poly.pdbx_seq_one_letter_code
_entity_poly.pdbx_strand_id
1 'polypeptide(L)'
;MIVLLVQLQRSLTAGEEIRNQQAREEADRLRDSLDQKVTLSMSVVSDRLAMVNRGLGSMQSLAQGVGDLKKVLTNVKNRGIWGEMQLGNLLGDMLAPEQYGTNVAIRPRSQERVEFAIRLPGRTGENPVWLPIDAKFPLEDYQRLVQAREEGDADAETLALKQLEIRLKSEAKDIRDKYIAPPYSTDFGLLYLPLEGLFAEAVSRPGLISELQRKYRVTLVGPTTLAAVVNSLQMGFRTLVVQKQTSQIWRLVAQINTDLGAFETAVERAEKKLAEAQSAMESVGDRTRILKKHLDRAEKFTKALDNSGEND
;
A
#
# COMPACT_ATOMS: atom_id res chain seq x y z
N MET A 1 -18.02 -57.55 -0.31
CA MET A 1 -18.31 -56.33 0.48
C MET A 1 -17.06 -55.77 1.17
N ILE A 2 -16.32 -56.54 1.97
CA ILE A 2 -15.10 -56.07 2.71
C ILE A 2 -13.97 -55.60 1.75
N VAL A 3 -13.73 -56.28 0.65
CA VAL A 3 -12.68 -55.90 -0.31
C VAL A 3 -12.96 -54.56 -1.00
N LEU A 4 -14.21 -54.26 -1.30
CA LEU A 4 -14.62 -52.97 -1.90
C LEU A 4 -14.45 -51.80 -0.92
N LEU A 5 -14.74 -51.99 0.34
CA LEU A 5 -14.54 -51.00 1.41
C LEU A 5 -13.05 -50.68 1.61
N VAL A 6 -12.16 -51.68 1.55
CA VAL A 6 -10.71 -51.51 1.68
C VAL A 6 -10.14 -50.79 0.45
N GLN A 7 -10.65 -51.05 -0.76
CA GLN A 7 -10.24 -50.32 -1.95
C GLN A 7 -10.70 -48.84 -1.94
N LEU A 8 -11.93 -48.56 -1.45
CA LEU A 8 -12.43 -47.19 -1.32
C LEU A 8 -11.64 -46.41 -0.27
N GLN A 9 -11.29 -47.04 0.83
CA GLN A 9 -10.51 -46.40 1.90
C GLN A 9 -9.07 -46.08 1.43
N ARG A 10 -8.45 -46.96 0.64
CA ARG A 10 -7.13 -46.70 0.00
C ARG A 10 -7.17 -45.58 -1.05
N SER A 11 -8.24 -45.47 -1.82
CA SER A 11 -8.36 -44.38 -2.81
C SER A 11 -8.62 -43.02 -2.14
N LEU A 12 -9.33 -42.97 -1.01
CA LEU A 12 -9.54 -41.77 -0.23
C LEU A 12 -8.25 -41.27 0.45
N THR A 13 -7.48 -42.17 1.07
CA THR A 13 -6.19 -41.83 1.69
C THR A 13 -5.14 -41.38 0.64
N ALA A 14 -5.08 -42.03 -0.51
CA ALA A 14 -4.20 -41.62 -1.62
C ALA A 14 -4.59 -40.22 -2.17
N GLY A 15 -5.89 -39.91 -2.24
CA GLY A 15 -6.38 -38.59 -2.64
C GLY A 15 -6.07 -37.47 -1.63
N GLU A 16 -6.07 -37.80 -0.33
CA GLU A 16 -5.67 -36.86 0.72
C GLU A 16 -4.16 -36.61 0.74
N GLU A 17 -3.35 -37.64 0.53
CA GLU A 17 -1.89 -37.50 0.44
C GLU A 17 -1.49 -36.63 -0.74
N ILE A 18 -2.09 -36.83 -1.92
CA ILE A 18 -1.82 -36.01 -3.12
C ILE A 18 -2.21 -34.56 -2.88
N ARG A 19 -3.37 -34.28 -2.26
CA ARG A 19 -3.78 -32.91 -1.91
C ARG A 19 -2.86 -32.25 -0.92
N ASN A 20 -2.42 -32.96 0.11
CA ASN A 20 -1.49 -32.45 1.11
C ASN A 20 -0.10 -32.18 0.52
N GLN A 21 0.33 -33.00 -0.45
CA GLN A 21 1.58 -32.78 -1.14
C GLN A 21 1.52 -31.58 -2.07
N GLN A 22 0.45 -31.42 -2.83
CA GLN A 22 0.21 -30.23 -3.67
C GLN A 22 0.12 -28.94 -2.84
N ALA A 23 -0.59 -28.96 -1.70
CA ALA A 23 -0.67 -27.80 -0.81
C ALA A 23 0.70 -27.40 -0.20
N ARG A 24 1.57 -28.37 0.08
CA ARG A 24 2.95 -28.12 0.54
C ARG A 24 3.80 -27.52 -0.58
N GLU A 25 3.74 -28.06 -1.78
CA GLU A 25 4.47 -27.54 -2.94
C GLU A 25 4.03 -26.11 -3.31
N GLU A 26 2.73 -25.80 -3.20
CA GLU A 26 2.23 -24.44 -3.42
C GLU A 26 2.68 -23.48 -2.31
N ALA A 27 2.68 -23.93 -1.04
CA ALA A 27 3.18 -23.13 0.07
C ALA A 27 4.69 -22.83 -0.05
N ASP A 28 5.49 -23.81 -0.46
CA ASP A 28 6.92 -23.64 -0.69
C ASP A 28 7.19 -22.70 -1.88
N ARG A 29 6.47 -22.83 -3.00
CA ARG A 29 6.56 -21.90 -4.13
C ARG A 29 6.18 -20.48 -3.76
N LEU A 30 5.15 -20.31 -2.91
CA LEU A 30 4.74 -19.00 -2.42
C LEU A 30 5.81 -18.39 -1.51
N ARG A 31 6.43 -19.21 -0.67
CA ARG A 31 7.52 -18.80 0.22
C ARG A 31 8.76 -18.37 -0.57
N ASP A 32 9.18 -19.15 -1.55
CA ASP A 32 10.30 -18.81 -2.44
C ASP A 32 10.04 -17.52 -3.23
N SER A 33 8.81 -17.33 -3.71
CA SER A 33 8.39 -16.13 -4.42
C SER A 33 8.38 -14.90 -3.50
N LEU A 34 8.02 -15.05 -2.23
CA LEU A 34 8.07 -13.99 -1.23
C LEU A 34 9.52 -13.65 -0.86
N ASP A 35 10.38 -14.63 -0.66
CA ASP A 35 11.81 -14.44 -0.35
C ASP A 35 12.54 -13.76 -1.52
N GLN A 36 12.24 -14.15 -2.76
CA GLN A 36 12.76 -13.46 -3.95
C GLN A 36 12.29 -12.00 -4.03
N LYS A 37 11.01 -11.72 -3.76
CA LYS A 37 10.49 -10.35 -3.75
C LYS A 37 11.06 -9.49 -2.62
N VAL A 38 11.28 -10.08 -1.45
CA VAL A 38 11.94 -9.40 -0.32
C VAL A 38 13.40 -9.10 -0.65
N THR A 39 14.13 -10.04 -1.24
CA THR A 39 15.53 -9.87 -1.66
C THR A 39 15.66 -8.80 -2.74
N LEU A 40 14.78 -8.82 -3.75
CA LEU A 40 14.72 -7.77 -4.79
C LEU A 40 14.36 -6.39 -4.19
N SER A 41 13.48 -6.32 -3.21
CA SER A 41 13.14 -5.08 -2.51
C SER A 41 14.32 -4.55 -1.70
N MET A 42 15.06 -5.43 -1.03
CA MET A 42 16.27 -5.09 -0.28
C MET A 42 17.40 -4.60 -1.19
N SER A 43 17.59 -5.21 -2.36
CA SER A 43 18.61 -4.73 -3.32
C SER A 43 18.27 -3.35 -3.87
N VAL A 44 16.99 -3.08 -4.18
CA VAL A 44 16.53 -1.74 -4.62
C VAL A 44 16.71 -0.69 -3.52
N VAL A 45 16.48 -1.04 -2.26
CA VAL A 45 16.73 -0.15 -1.10
C VAL A 45 18.22 0.11 -0.93
N SER A 46 19.07 -0.93 -1.05
CA SER A 46 20.53 -0.81 -0.96
C SER A 46 21.10 0.04 -2.10
N ASP A 47 20.63 -0.12 -3.34
CA ASP A 47 21.04 0.68 -4.49
C ASP A 47 20.62 2.15 -4.36
N ARG A 48 19.44 2.40 -3.81
CA ARG A 48 18.98 3.77 -3.53
C ARG A 48 19.71 4.42 -2.38
N LEU A 49 20.04 3.69 -1.32
CA LEU A 49 20.92 4.17 -0.24
C LEU A 49 22.32 4.49 -0.78
N ALA A 50 22.85 3.68 -1.72
CA ALA A 50 24.10 3.97 -2.40
C ALA A 50 24.01 5.19 -3.34
N MET A 51 22.84 5.48 -3.94
CA MET A 51 22.58 6.72 -4.69
C MET A 51 22.49 7.94 -3.76
N VAL A 52 21.82 7.82 -2.61
CA VAL A 52 21.79 8.88 -1.60
C VAL A 52 23.18 9.15 -1.04
N ASN A 53 23.99 8.12 -0.76
CA ASN A 53 25.39 8.28 -0.33
C ASN A 53 26.29 8.89 -1.43
N ARG A 54 26.04 8.56 -2.71
CA ARG A 54 26.76 9.20 -3.82
C ARG A 54 26.31 10.66 -4.03
N GLY A 55 25.03 10.96 -3.81
CA GLY A 55 24.49 12.31 -3.78
C GLY A 55 25.10 13.16 -2.66
N LEU A 56 25.33 12.57 -1.48
CA LEU A 56 26.02 13.21 -0.34
C LEU A 56 27.51 13.49 -0.66
N GLY A 57 28.18 12.61 -1.39
CA GLY A 57 29.57 12.83 -1.84
C GLY A 57 29.70 13.97 -2.87
N SER A 58 28.71 14.16 -3.75
CA SER A 58 28.65 15.31 -4.66
C SER A 58 28.25 16.62 -3.95
N MET A 59 27.59 16.55 -2.80
CA MET A 59 27.28 17.71 -1.97
C MET A 59 28.51 18.29 -1.26
N GLN A 60 29.52 17.48 -0.96
CA GLN A 60 30.81 17.97 -0.46
C GLN A 60 31.57 18.80 -1.50
N SER A 61 31.39 18.52 -2.80
CA SER A 61 31.92 19.34 -3.89
C SER A 61 31.09 20.61 -4.14
N LEU A 62 29.80 20.62 -3.76
CA LEU A 62 28.96 21.85 -3.82
C LEU A 62 29.34 22.85 -2.72
N ALA A 63 29.89 22.44 -1.60
CA ALA A 63 30.42 23.36 -0.59
C ALA A 63 31.59 24.24 -1.11
N GLN A 64 32.31 23.77 -2.11
CA GLN A 64 33.34 24.56 -2.82
C GLN A 64 32.75 25.56 -3.87
N GLY A 65 31.50 25.33 -4.34
CA GLY A 65 30.77 26.23 -5.25
C GLY A 65 30.09 27.44 -4.59
N VAL A 66 30.22 27.64 -3.29
CA VAL A 66 29.57 28.71 -2.51
C VAL A 66 29.96 30.12 -3.01
N GLY A 67 31.13 30.28 -3.63
CA GLY A 67 31.58 31.55 -4.19
C GLY A 67 30.71 32.11 -5.34
N ASP A 68 30.25 31.26 -6.24
CA ASP A 68 29.40 31.66 -7.38
C ASP A 68 27.90 31.72 -6.99
N LEU A 69 27.47 30.91 -6.01
CA LEU A 69 26.14 30.99 -5.44
C LEU A 69 25.88 32.35 -4.75
N LYS A 70 26.92 32.98 -4.18
CA LYS A 70 26.82 34.27 -3.51
C LYS A 70 26.28 35.38 -4.47
N LYS A 71 26.59 35.31 -5.76
CA LYS A 71 26.11 36.28 -6.76
C LYS A 71 24.66 36.05 -7.20
N VAL A 72 24.20 34.79 -7.25
CA VAL A 72 22.83 34.45 -7.67
C VAL A 72 21.83 34.65 -6.52
N LEU A 73 22.25 34.51 -5.29
CA LEU A 73 21.41 34.57 -4.09
C LEU A 73 21.34 35.97 -3.42
N THR A 74 21.89 37.02 -4.06
CA THR A 74 21.81 38.38 -3.52
C THR A 74 20.39 38.96 -3.51
N ASN A 75 19.47 38.40 -4.30
CA ASN A 75 18.07 38.87 -4.34
C ASN A 75 17.17 37.95 -3.50
N VAL A 76 16.42 38.52 -2.54
CA VAL A 76 15.50 37.82 -1.64
C VAL A 76 14.49 36.94 -2.39
N LYS A 77 13.97 37.42 -3.51
CA LYS A 77 13.04 36.69 -4.37
C LYS A 77 13.64 35.43 -4.97
N ASN A 78 14.88 35.54 -5.46
CA ASN A 78 15.60 34.41 -6.09
C ASN A 78 15.93 33.31 -5.07
N ARG A 79 16.15 33.68 -3.82
CA ARG A 79 16.41 32.71 -2.72
C ARG A 79 15.19 31.86 -2.39
N GLY A 80 14.00 32.48 -2.31
CA GLY A 80 12.73 31.74 -2.11
C GLY A 80 12.53 30.74 -3.23
N ILE A 81 12.58 31.20 -4.49
CA ILE A 81 12.42 30.38 -5.69
C ILE A 81 13.41 29.21 -5.72
N TRP A 82 14.67 29.46 -5.33
CA TRP A 82 15.69 28.40 -5.30
C TRP A 82 15.38 27.30 -4.26
N GLY A 83 14.96 27.67 -3.04
CA GLY A 83 14.57 26.73 -2.01
C GLY A 83 13.36 25.90 -2.40
N GLU A 84 12.34 26.54 -2.99
CA GLU A 84 11.16 25.88 -3.52
C GLU A 84 11.52 24.91 -4.67
N MET A 85 12.39 25.33 -5.59
CA MET A 85 12.84 24.50 -6.72
C MET A 85 13.61 23.26 -6.22
N GLN A 86 14.50 23.42 -5.24
CA GLN A 86 15.25 22.32 -4.66
C GLN A 86 14.30 21.31 -3.96
N LEU A 87 13.34 21.80 -3.18
CA LEU A 87 12.31 20.98 -2.55
C LEU A 87 11.47 20.23 -3.60
N GLY A 88 11.04 20.95 -4.66
CA GLY A 88 10.26 20.37 -5.75
C GLY A 88 11.00 19.26 -6.48
N ASN A 89 12.29 19.47 -6.80
CA ASN A 89 13.13 18.46 -7.43
C ASN A 89 13.26 17.21 -6.52
N LEU A 90 13.56 17.39 -5.23
CA LEU A 90 13.70 16.28 -4.28
C LEU A 90 12.39 15.47 -4.17
N LEU A 91 11.25 16.13 -4.09
CA LEU A 91 9.96 15.44 -4.06
C LEU A 91 9.66 14.73 -5.38
N GLY A 92 9.95 15.38 -6.53
CA GLY A 92 9.74 14.79 -7.86
C GLY A 92 10.62 13.58 -8.15
N ASP A 93 11.86 13.57 -7.63
CA ASP A 93 12.76 12.43 -7.75
C ASP A 93 12.32 11.21 -6.89
N MET A 94 11.60 11.47 -5.82
CA MET A 94 11.24 10.42 -4.85
C MET A 94 9.79 10.00 -4.88
N LEU A 95 8.86 10.85 -5.29
CA LEU A 95 7.41 10.62 -5.25
C LEU A 95 6.81 10.63 -6.65
N ALA A 96 5.77 9.81 -6.86
CA ALA A 96 4.94 9.91 -8.05
C ALA A 96 4.11 11.21 -8.03
N PRO A 97 3.75 11.80 -9.19
CA PRO A 97 3.00 13.06 -9.26
C PRO A 97 1.69 13.07 -8.46
N GLU A 98 1.05 11.90 -8.29
CA GLU A 98 -0.20 11.75 -7.54
C GLU A 98 0.00 11.72 -6.02
N GLN A 99 1.25 11.58 -5.56
CA GLN A 99 1.60 11.45 -4.15
C GLN A 99 1.92 12.79 -3.47
N TYR A 100 2.10 13.86 -4.23
CA TYR A 100 2.30 15.21 -3.69
C TYR A 100 1.59 16.25 -4.55
N GLY A 101 1.45 17.44 -4.02
CA GLY A 101 0.88 18.57 -4.73
C GLY A 101 1.68 19.84 -4.50
N THR A 102 1.59 20.75 -5.47
CA THR A 102 2.19 22.10 -5.42
C THR A 102 1.10 23.15 -5.25
N ASN A 103 1.37 24.21 -4.51
CA ASN A 103 0.41 25.29 -4.23
C ASN A 103 -0.94 24.78 -3.71
N VAL A 104 -0.89 23.91 -2.70
CA VAL A 104 -2.06 23.20 -2.18
C VAL A 104 -2.82 24.05 -1.19
N ALA A 105 -4.14 24.25 -1.41
CA ALA A 105 -5.05 24.78 -0.41
C ALA A 105 -5.45 23.65 0.55
N ILE A 106 -4.88 23.63 1.75
CA ILE A 106 -5.14 22.60 2.76
C ILE A 106 -6.59 22.65 3.24
N ARG A 107 -7.08 23.82 3.62
CA ARG A 107 -8.47 24.01 4.06
C ARG A 107 -9.38 24.27 2.86
N PRO A 108 -10.54 23.65 2.77
CA PRO A 108 -11.53 23.99 1.74
C PRO A 108 -11.84 25.49 1.76
N ARG A 109 -11.83 26.10 0.59
CA ARG A 109 -12.10 27.54 0.39
C ARG A 109 -11.08 28.50 1.01
N SER A 110 -9.93 28.02 1.47
CA SER A 110 -8.85 28.88 1.94
C SER A 110 -8.13 29.52 0.74
N GLN A 111 -7.71 30.78 0.92
CA GLN A 111 -6.79 31.46 0.00
C GLN A 111 -5.33 31.11 0.33
N GLU A 112 -5.05 30.67 1.55
CA GLU A 112 -3.72 30.23 1.97
C GLU A 112 -3.34 28.94 1.25
N ARG A 113 -2.16 28.94 0.65
CA ARG A 113 -1.63 27.79 -0.09
C ARG A 113 -0.23 27.48 0.42
N VAL A 114 -0.01 26.21 0.73
CA VAL A 114 1.33 25.71 1.01
C VAL A 114 2.04 25.38 -0.29
N GLU A 115 3.33 25.67 -0.36
CA GLU A 115 4.15 25.44 -1.57
C GLU A 115 4.10 23.99 -2.00
N PHE A 116 4.31 23.06 -1.07
CA PHE A 116 4.23 21.62 -1.30
C PHE A 116 3.47 20.91 -0.20
N ALA A 117 2.79 19.83 -0.56
CA ALA A 117 2.19 18.93 0.42
C ALA A 117 2.25 17.49 -0.08
N ILE A 118 2.61 16.55 0.80
CA ILE A 118 2.54 15.12 0.50
C ILE A 118 1.12 14.63 0.77
N ARG A 119 0.58 13.89 -0.19
CA ARG A 119 -0.76 13.31 -0.13
C ARG A 119 -0.71 11.98 0.61
N LEU A 120 -1.13 11.97 1.85
CA LEU A 120 -1.26 10.74 2.63
C LEU A 120 -2.60 10.06 2.34
N PRO A 121 -2.65 8.73 2.30
CA PRO A 121 -3.90 8.00 2.18
C PRO A 121 -4.78 8.28 3.40
N GLY A 122 -5.99 8.79 3.16
CA GLY A 122 -7.02 8.92 4.18
C GLY A 122 -7.61 7.56 4.57
N ARG A 123 -8.52 7.54 5.55
CA ARG A 123 -9.35 6.37 5.82
C ARG A 123 -10.15 6.01 4.58
N THR A 124 -10.47 4.73 4.42
CA THR A 124 -11.18 4.22 3.24
C THR A 124 -12.48 5.03 2.99
N GLY A 125 -12.55 5.77 1.87
CA GLY A 125 -13.70 6.62 1.51
C GLY A 125 -13.62 8.08 1.98
N GLU A 126 -12.59 8.49 2.71
CA GLU A 126 -12.37 9.88 3.14
C GLU A 126 -11.43 10.64 2.19
N ASN A 127 -11.48 11.97 2.27
CA ASN A 127 -10.57 12.83 1.52
C ASN A 127 -9.10 12.57 1.95
N PRO A 128 -8.14 12.78 1.04
CA PRO A 128 -6.73 12.64 1.37
C PRO A 128 -6.34 13.62 2.48
N VAL A 129 -5.45 13.16 3.35
CA VAL A 129 -4.83 14.00 4.38
C VAL A 129 -3.52 14.55 3.84
N TRP A 130 -3.31 15.85 3.94
CA TRP A 130 -2.12 16.50 3.45
C TRP A 130 -1.06 16.68 4.54
N LEU A 131 0.19 16.32 4.27
CA LEU A 131 1.35 16.70 5.07
C LEU A 131 1.97 17.95 4.45
N PRO A 132 1.77 19.15 5.05
CA PRO A 132 2.31 20.39 4.50
C PRO A 132 3.81 20.47 4.68
N ILE A 133 4.50 20.97 3.64
CA ILE A 133 5.93 21.24 3.61
C ILE A 133 6.14 22.65 3.07
N ASP A 134 6.77 23.48 3.86
CA ASP A 134 7.04 24.86 3.51
C ASP A 134 8.56 25.09 3.50
N ALA A 135 9.09 25.62 2.38
CA ALA A 135 10.51 25.88 2.24
C ALA A 135 10.85 27.27 2.78
N LYS A 136 11.81 27.35 3.68
CA LYS A 136 12.29 28.61 4.21
C LYS A 136 13.79 28.69 4.17
N PHE A 137 14.28 29.81 3.71
CA PHE A 137 15.70 30.04 3.54
C PHE A 137 16.17 31.34 4.22
N PRO A 138 16.35 31.35 5.55
CA PRO A 138 16.86 32.50 6.30
C PRO A 138 18.38 32.70 6.05
N LEU A 139 18.74 32.92 4.77
CA LEU A 139 20.15 32.97 4.33
C LEU A 139 20.90 34.14 4.97
N GLU A 140 20.26 35.31 5.19
CA GLU A 140 20.91 36.47 5.79
C GLU A 140 21.32 36.21 7.23
N ASP A 141 20.46 35.55 7.99
CA ASP A 141 20.75 35.18 9.38
C ASP A 141 21.88 34.15 9.43
N TYR A 142 21.87 33.19 8.50
CA TYR A 142 22.93 32.17 8.39
C TYR A 142 24.26 32.79 7.92
N GLN A 143 24.24 33.70 6.95
CA GLN A 143 25.47 34.37 6.50
C GLN A 143 26.11 35.22 7.59
N ARG A 144 25.30 35.94 8.40
CA ARG A 144 25.83 36.67 9.55
C ARG A 144 26.49 35.75 10.57
N LEU A 145 25.91 34.58 10.78
CA LEU A 145 26.49 33.57 11.68
C LEU A 145 27.86 33.06 11.13
N VAL A 146 27.92 32.70 9.84
CA VAL A 146 29.15 32.22 9.22
C VAL A 146 30.23 33.29 9.27
N GLN A 147 29.88 34.53 8.94
CA GLN A 147 30.83 35.68 8.96
C GLN A 147 31.35 35.93 10.38
N ALA A 148 30.49 35.97 11.40
CA ALA A 148 30.91 36.16 12.78
C ALA A 148 31.91 35.08 13.24
N ARG A 149 31.73 33.84 12.78
CA ARG A 149 32.69 32.75 13.05
C ARG A 149 34.03 32.90 12.32
N GLU A 150 33.98 33.33 11.05
CA GLU A 150 35.20 33.60 10.27
C GLU A 150 36.01 34.74 10.88
N GLU A 151 35.35 35.75 11.43
CA GLU A 151 35.95 36.88 12.11
C GLU A 151 36.38 36.61 13.55
N GLY A 152 35.93 35.46 14.13
CA GLY A 152 36.22 35.08 15.52
C GLY A 152 35.45 35.94 16.55
N ASP A 153 34.37 36.64 16.15
CA ASP A 153 33.56 37.50 17.00
C ASP A 153 32.46 36.69 17.72
N ALA A 154 32.74 36.30 18.96
CA ALA A 154 31.85 35.48 19.76
C ALA A 154 30.52 36.20 20.13
N ASP A 155 30.56 37.52 20.27
CA ASP A 155 29.35 38.30 20.61
C ASP A 155 28.44 38.38 19.37
N ALA A 156 29.00 38.68 18.20
CA ALA A 156 28.27 38.66 16.93
C ALA A 156 27.73 37.27 16.59
N GLU A 157 28.49 36.18 16.84
CA GLU A 157 28.02 34.81 16.68
C GLU A 157 26.79 34.52 17.55
N THR A 158 26.88 34.86 18.85
CA THR A 158 25.77 34.66 19.79
C THR A 158 24.51 35.42 19.37
N LEU A 159 24.65 36.65 18.89
CA LEU A 159 23.56 37.47 18.40
C LEU A 159 22.94 36.90 17.14
N ALA A 160 23.76 36.46 16.16
CA ALA A 160 23.31 35.86 14.92
C ALA A 160 22.52 34.56 15.16
N LEU A 161 23.02 33.69 16.05
CA LEU A 161 22.34 32.48 16.48
C LEU A 161 20.97 32.75 17.08
N LYS A 162 20.86 33.77 17.95
CA LYS A 162 19.59 34.16 18.56
C LYS A 162 18.60 34.71 17.53
N GLN A 163 19.06 35.47 16.55
CA GLN A 163 18.22 36.00 15.49
C GLN A 163 17.70 34.86 14.58
N LEU A 164 18.56 33.92 14.21
CA LEU A 164 18.18 32.73 13.46
C LEU A 164 17.10 31.91 14.20
N GLU A 165 17.28 31.71 15.49
CA GLU A 165 16.30 31.00 16.33
C GLU A 165 14.93 31.71 16.35
N ILE A 166 14.91 33.04 16.54
CA ILE A 166 13.67 33.87 16.51
C ILE A 166 13.00 33.71 15.12
N ARG A 167 13.78 33.77 14.05
CA ARG A 167 13.25 33.62 12.69
C ARG A 167 12.62 32.29 12.47
N LEU A 168 13.29 31.19 12.84
CA LEU A 168 12.76 29.83 12.69
C LEU A 168 11.49 29.62 13.51
N LYS A 169 11.38 30.17 14.72
CA LYS A 169 10.16 30.12 15.52
C LYS A 169 9.01 30.89 14.88
N SER A 170 9.29 32.03 14.25
CA SER A 170 8.28 32.82 13.52
C SER A 170 7.75 32.05 12.31
N GLU A 171 8.65 31.45 11.50
CA GLU A 171 8.25 30.65 10.35
C GLU A 171 7.44 29.40 10.76
N ALA A 172 7.85 28.73 11.82
CA ALA A 172 7.11 27.60 12.37
C ALA A 172 5.71 27.97 12.86
N LYS A 173 5.57 29.17 13.47
CA LYS A 173 4.27 29.71 13.87
C LYS A 173 3.38 29.93 12.64
N ASP A 174 3.92 30.51 11.60
CA ASP A 174 3.19 30.77 10.36
C ASP A 174 2.70 29.47 9.70
N ILE A 175 3.57 28.44 9.63
CA ILE A 175 3.19 27.12 9.12
C ILE A 175 2.05 26.52 9.93
N ARG A 176 2.15 26.57 11.26
CA ARG A 176 1.08 26.08 12.16
C ARG A 176 -0.25 26.77 11.88
N ASP A 177 -0.24 28.08 11.85
CA ASP A 177 -1.46 28.89 11.80
C ASP A 177 -2.14 28.81 10.41
N LYS A 178 -1.34 28.70 9.34
CA LYS A 178 -1.83 28.68 7.95
C LYS A 178 -2.16 27.27 7.45
N TYR A 179 -1.34 26.27 7.76
CA TYR A 179 -1.36 24.99 7.03
C TYR A 179 -1.72 23.76 7.88
N ILE A 180 -1.58 23.81 9.21
CA ILE A 180 -1.97 22.69 10.06
C ILE A 180 -3.45 22.81 10.40
N ALA A 181 -4.27 21.94 9.83
CA ALA A 181 -5.72 21.97 9.94
C ALA A 181 -6.36 20.57 9.86
N PRO A 182 -6.19 19.71 10.88
CA PRO A 182 -6.89 18.42 10.91
C PRO A 182 -8.41 18.60 10.80
N PRO A 183 -9.15 17.75 10.09
CA PRO A 183 -8.72 16.49 9.45
C PRO A 183 -8.14 16.63 8.04
N TYR A 184 -8.03 17.84 7.48
CA TYR A 184 -7.54 18.07 6.12
C TYR A 184 -6.03 17.93 6.00
N SER A 185 -5.30 18.22 7.09
CA SER A 185 -3.86 17.96 7.20
C SER A 185 -3.55 16.97 8.31
N THR A 186 -2.29 16.52 8.34
CA THR A 186 -1.66 15.99 9.55
C THR A 186 -1.73 17.00 10.68
N ASP A 187 -1.54 16.54 11.93
CA ASP A 187 -1.46 17.39 13.12
C ASP A 187 -0.08 18.05 13.30
N PHE A 188 0.79 17.89 12.30
CA PHE A 188 2.10 18.54 12.20
C PHE A 188 2.42 18.93 10.76
N GLY A 189 3.39 19.83 10.57
CA GLY A 189 3.94 20.22 9.27
C GLY A 189 5.46 20.13 9.24
N LEU A 190 6.05 20.24 8.07
CA LEU A 190 7.50 20.25 7.87
C LEU A 190 7.97 21.64 7.47
N LEU A 191 9.02 22.12 8.14
CA LEU A 191 9.78 23.32 7.77
C LEU A 191 11.08 22.86 7.11
N TYR A 192 11.18 23.03 5.81
CA TYR A 192 12.32 22.60 5.02
C TYR A 192 13.36 23.71 4.92
N LEU A 193 14.60 23.38 5.31
CA LEU A 193 15.78 24.24 5.15
C LEU A 193 16.64 23.71 3.99
N PRO A 194 16.85 24.50 2.92
CA PRO A 194 17.50 24.03 1.70
C PRO A 194 18.99 23.72 1.84
N LEU A 195 19.64 24.22 2.89
CA LEU A 195 21.06 23.98 3.16
C LEU A 195 21.24 23.06 4.38
N GLU A 196 22.01 22.00 4.20
CA GLU A 196 22.34 21.06 5.29
C GLU A 196 23.11 21.76 6.41
N GLY A 197 24.00 22.70 6.10
CA GLY A 197 24.72 23.49 7.10
C GLY A 197 23.79 24.34 7.95
N LEU A 198 22.79 24.99 7.34
CA LEU A 198 21.78 25.75 8.08
C LEU A 198 20.90 24.86 8.97
N PHE A 199 20.53 23.68 8.47
CA PHE A 199 19.81 22.68 9.24
C PHE A 199 20.64 22.18 10.45
N ALA A 200 21.92 21.89 10.24
CA ALA A 200 22.83 21.45 11.31
C ALA A 200 22.94 22.53 12.40
N GLU A 201 23.05 23.82 12.04
CA GLU A 201 23.08 24.91 13.00
C GLU A 201 21.78 25.00 13.82
N ALA A 202 20.65 24.88 13.16
CA ALA A 202 19.34 24.90 13.84
C ALA A 202 19.17 23.72 14.81
N VAL A 203 19.61 22.52 14.41
CA VAL A 203 19.53 21.31 15.24
C VAL A 203 20.47 21.38 16.44
N SER A 204 21.64 22.00 16.30
CA SER A 204 22.60 22.16 17.39
C SER A 204 22.10 23.07 18.53
N ARG A 205 21.04 23.85 18.29
CA ARG A 205 20.47 24.75 19.30
C ARG A 205 19.71 24.01 20.38
N PRO A 206 20.14 24.11 21.66
CA PRO A 206 19.47 23.41 22.75
C PRO A 206 18.00 23.81 22.87
N GLY A 207 17.09 22.83 22.85
CA GLY A 207 15.67 23.05 23.09
C GLY A 207 14.87 23.54 21.88
N LEU A 208 15.50 24.07 20.82
CA LEU A 208 14.79 24.63 19.65
C LEU A 208 13.89 23.59 18.99
N ILE A 209 14.44 22.42 18.63
CA ILE A 209 13.65 21.34 17.98
C ILE A 209 12.45 20.94 18.82
N SER A 210 12.66 20.74 20.13
CA SER A 210 11.58 20.36 21.05
C SER A 210 10.51 21.45 21.15
N GLU A 211 10.90 22.71 21.12
CA GLU A 211 9.94 23.84 21.13
C GLU A 211 9.15 23.91 19.81
N LEU A 212 9.82 23.77 18.66
CA LEU A 212 9.17 23.77 17.36
C LEU A 212 8.12 22.65 17.26
N GLN A 213 8.45 21.47 17.71
CA GLN A 213 7.54 20.32 17.68
C GLN A 213 6.38 20.45 18.67
N ARG A 214 6.68 20.80 19.93
CA ARG A 214 5.65 20.82 21.00
C ARG A 214 4.71 22.01 20.92
N LYS A 215 5.24 23.19 20.60
CA LYS A 215 4.47 24.44 20.60
C LYS A 215 3.83 24.75 19.25
N TYR A 216 4.57 24.49 18.17
CA TYR A 216 4.13 24.84 16.81
C TYR A 216 3.71 23.62 15.98
N ARG A 217 3.96 22.39 16.46
CA ARG A 217 3.68 21.16 15.69
C ARG A 217 4.42 21.11 14.35
N VAL A 218 5.62 21.70 14.32
CA VAL A 218 6.45 21.77 13.12
C VAL A 218 7.74 21.00 13.35
N THR A 219 8.06 20.13 12.41
CA THR A 219 9.33 19.37 12.38
C THR A 219 10.26 20.04 11.39
N LEU A 220 11.45 20.38 11.85
CA LEU A 220 12.51 20.93 11.02
C LEU A 220 13.18 19.80 10.23
N VAL A 221 13.39 20.02 8.94
CA VAL A 221 14.04 19.04 8.05
C VAL A 221 15.02 19.73 7.11
N GLY A 222 16.18 19.11 6.94
CA GLY A 222 17.14 19.43 5.86
C GLY A 222 16.93 18.48 4.67
N PRO A 223 17.72 18.62 3.59
CA PRO A 223 17.60 17.78 2.40
C PRO A 223 17.71 16.28 2.71
N THR A 224 18.72 15.88 3.45
CA THR A 224 18.94 14.46 3.84
C THR A 224 17.83 13.93 4.74
N THR A 225 17.41 14.72 5.72
CA THR A 225 16.34 14.33 6.66
C THR A 225 14.99 14.22 5.94
N LEU A 226 14.69 15.15 5.03
CA LEU A 226 13.47 15.09 4.24
C LEU A 226 13.46 13.86 3.35
N ALA A 227 14.58 13.53 2.69
CA ALA A 227 14.70 12.32 1.88
C ALA A 227 14.42 11.05 2.72
N ALA A 228 14.94 10.98 3.95
CA ALA A 228 14.67 9.86 4.87
C ALA A 228 13.18 9.78 5.26
N VAL A 229 12.55 10.91 5.56
CA VAL A 229 11.10 10.98 5.88
C VAL A 229 10.26 10.53 4.68
N VAL A 230 10.53 11.04 3.48
CA VAL A 230 9.81 10.68 2.26
C VAL A 230 9.96 9.20 1.95
N ASN A 231 11.18 8.65 2.07
CA ASN A 231 11.41 7.21 1.88
C ASN A 231 10.61 6.37 2.88
N SER A 232 10.57 6.77 4.15
CA SER A 232 9.77 6.09 5.18
C SER A 232 8.27 6.12 4.86
N LEU A 233 7.76 7.25 4.36
CA LEU A 233 6.37 7.39 3.91
C LEU A 233 6.08 6.50 2.69
N GLN A 234 7.01 6.39 1.74
CA GLN A 234 6.85 5.48 0.59
C GLN A 234 6.69 4.02 1.01
N MET A 235 7.49 3.56 2.00
CA MET A 235 7.34 2.22 2.56
C MET A 235 5.94 2.03 3.17
N GLY A 236 5.46 3.02 3.93
CA GLY A 236 4.10 3.03 4.47
C GLY A 236 3.02 2.96 3.38
N PHE A 237 3.15 3.70 2.31
CA PHE A 237 2.22 3.68 1.17
C PHE A 237 2.16 2.31 0.50
N ARG A 238 3.31 1.66 0.28
CA ARG A 238 3.35 0.30 -0.28
C ARG A 238 2.63 -0.70 0.61
N THR A 239 2.83 -0.64 1.91
CA THR A 239 2.16 -1.52 2.87
C THR A 239 0.65 -1.35 2.82
N LEU A 240 0.14 -0.11 2.75
CA LEU A 240 -1.30 0.16 2.65
C LEU A 240 -1.91 -0.33 1.34
N VAL A 241 -1.20 -0.22 0.21
CA VAL A 241 -1.65 -0.77 -1.08
C VAL A 241 -1.77 -2.29 -0.99
N VAL A 242 -0.76 -2.97 -0.44
CA VAL A 242 -0.78 -4.43 -0.24
C VAL A 242 -1.95 -4.85 0.66
N GLN A 243 -2.17 -4.17 1.79
CA GLN A 243 -3.31 -4.46 2.68
C GLN A 243 -4.65 -4.30 1.97
N LYS A 244 -4.82 -3.26 1.16
CA LYS A 244 -6.05 -3.04 0.38
C LYS A 244 -6.29 -4.14 -0.64
N GLN A 245 -5.25 -4.57 -1.35
CA GLN A 245 -5.34 -5.69 -2.29
C GLN A 245 -5.64 -7.01 -1.59
N THR A 246 -4.99 -7.28 -0.46
CA THR A 246 -5.23 -8.49 0.34
C THR A 246 -6.69 -8.54 0.81
N SER A 247 -7.27 -7.44 1.27
CA SER A 247 -8.67 -7.41 1.69
C SER A 247 -9.66 -7.66 0.53
N GLN A 248 -9.33 -7.26 -0.69
CA GLN A 248 -10.13 -7.57 -1.88
C GLN A 248 -10.05 -9.06 -2.24
N ILE A 249 -8.86 -9.65 -2.15
CA ILE A 249 -8.66 -11.10 -2.37
C ILE A 249 -9.49 -11.91 -1.37
N TRP A 250 -9.47 -11.56 -0.09
CA TRP A 250 -10.29 -12.26 0.91
C TRP A 250 -11.79 -12.17 0.66
N ARG A 251 -12.29 -11.06 0.13
CA ARG A 251 -13.69 -10.94 -0.30
C ARG A 251 -14.02 -11.87 -1.46
N LEU A 252 -13.14 -11.94 -2.46
CA LEU A 252 -13.29 -12.87 -3.60
C LEU A 252 -13.29 -14.32 -3.14
N VAL A 253 -12.36 -14.71 -2.26
CA VAL A 253 -12.31 -16.06 -1.68
C VAL A 253 -13.60 -16.39 -0.92
N ALA A 254 -14.12 -15.47 -0.12
CA ALA A 254 -15.39 -15.65 0.59
C ALA A 254 -16.57 -15.84 -0.38
N GLN A 255 -16.60 -15.11 -1.48
CA GLN A 255 -17.64 -15.24 -2.51
C GLN A 255 -17.54 -16.60 -3.22
N ILE A 256 -16.33 -17.02 -3.61
CA ILE A 256 -16.09 -18.35 -4.22
C ILE A 256 -16.55 -19.48 -3.30
N ASN A 257 -16.26 -19.40 -2.00
CA ASN A 257 -16.73 -20.40 -1.04
C ASN A 257 -18.26 -20.48 -0.94
N THR A 258 -18.94 -19.32 -1.02
CA THR A 258 -20.41 -19.27 -1.04
C THR A 258 -20.97 -19.91 -2.30
N ASP A 259 -20.37 -19.61 -3.47
CA ASP A 259 -20.79 -20.14 -4.77
C ASP A 259 -20.54 -21.66 -4.85
N LEU A 260 -19.41 -22.17 -4.29
CA LEU A 260 -19.11 -23.58 -4.15
C LEU A 260 -20.18 -24.31 -3.32
N GLY A 261 -20.59 -23.78 -2.19
CA GLY A 261 -21.65 -24.35 -1.36
C GLY A 261 -23.01 -24.42 -2.08
N ALA A 262 -23.33 -23.40 -2.88
CA ALA A 262 -24.54 -23.42 -3.73
C ALA A 262 -24.42 -24.49 -4.83
N PHE A 263 -23.25 -24.67 -5.43
CA PHE A 263 -22.98 -25.71 -6.43
C PHE A 263 -23.11 -27.12 -5.82
N GLU A 264 -22.49 -27.38 -4.66
CA GLU A 264 -22.64 -28.65 -3.95
C GLU A 264 -24.12 -29.02 -3.71
N THR A 265 -24.90 -28.05 -3.21
CA THR A 265 -26.35 -28.24 -3.01
C THR A 265 -27.08 -28.56 -4.33
N ALA A 266 -26.68 -27.94 -5.44
CA ALA A 266 -27.28 -28.23 -6.75
C ALA A 266 -26.93 -29.65 -7.26
N VAL A 267 -25.69 -30.10 -7.03
CA VAL A 267 -25.25 -31.45 -7.36
C VAL A 267 -26.01 -32.50 -6.55
N GLU A 268 -26.13 -32.33 -5.23
CA GLU A 268 -26.91 -33.23 -4.37
C GLU A 268 -28.39 -33.35 -4.82
N ARG A 269 -29.01 -32.23 -5.22
CA ARG A 269 -30.38 -32.24 -5.78
C ARG A 269 -30.45 -33.00 -7.09
N ALA A 270 -29.45 -32.84 -7.96
CA ALA A 270 -29.41 -33.57 -9.24
C ALA A 270 -29.23 -35.07 -9.03
N GLU A 271 -28.34 -35.49 -8.11
CA GLU A 271 -28.16 -36.89 -7.75
C GLU A 271 -29.44 -37.53 -7.19
N LYS A 272 -30.13 -36.81 -6.32
CA LYS A 272 -31.42 -37.28 -5.77
C LYS A 272 -32.47 -37.45 -6.89
N LYS A 273 -32.56 -36.53 -7.84
CA LYS A 273 -33.47 -36.62 -8.97
C LYS A 273 -33.13 -37.78 -9.91
N LEU A 274 -31.85 -38.03 -10.12
CA LEU A 274 -31.36 -39.20 -10.88
C LEU A 274 -31.78 -40.53 -10.19
N ALA A 275 -31.60 -40.63 -8.90
CA ALA A 275 -32.02 -41.82 -8.13
C ALA A 275 -33.56 -42.04 -8.17
N GLU A 276 -34.37 -40.98 -8.03
CA GLU A 276 -35.81 -41.02 -8.22
C GLU A 276 -36.22 -41.50 -9.63
N ALA A 277 -35.55 -40.99 -10.67
CA ALA A 277 -35.81 -41.41 -12.05
C ALA A 277 -35.43 -42.86 -12.31
N GLN A 278 -34.30 -43.32 -11.76
CA GLN A 278 -33.85 -44.72 -11.85
C GLN A 278 -34.85 -45.68 -11.18
N SER A 279 -35.33 -45.36 -9.98
CA SER A 279 -36.36 -46.12 -9.30
C SER A 279 -37.69 -46.18 -10.09
N ALA A 280 -38.10 -45.09 -10.72
CA ALA A 280 -39.26 -45.05 -11.57
C ALA A 280 -39.10 -45.94 -12.80
N MET A 281 -37.93 -45.96 -13.44
CA MET A 281 -37.62 -46.85 -14.58
C MET A 281 -37.66 -48.32 -14.18
N GLU A 282 -37.11 -48.68 -13.06
CA GLU A 282 -37.20 -50.08 -12.52
C GLU A 282 -38.66 -50.48 -12.30
N SER A 283 -39.48 -49.63 -11.74
CA SER A 283 -40.92 -49.88 -11.56
C SER A 283 -41.66 -50.10 -12.88
N VAL A 284 -41.31 -49.34 -13.93
CA VAL A 284 -41.88 -49.53 -15.28
C VAL A 284 -41.40 -50.87 -15.86
N GLY A 285 -40.13 -51.24 -15.68
CA GLY A 285 -39.59 -52.52 -16.10
C GLY A 285 -40.32 -53.71 -15.50
N ASP A 286 -40.62 -53.66 -14.19
CA ASP A 286 -41.34 -54.71 -13.50
C ASP A 286 -42.81 -54.82 -13.96
N ARG A 287 -43.49 -53.68 -14.17
CA ARG A 287 -44.86 -53.69 -14.73
C ARG A 287 -44.88 -54.26 -16.17
N THR A 288 -43.89 -53.89 -16.97
CA THR A 288 -43.78 -54.43 -18.35
C THR A 288 -43.57 -55.96 -18.32
N ARG A 289 -42.78 -56.47 -17.39
CA ARG A 289 -42.55 -57.94 -17.22
C ARG A 289 -43.83 -58.65 -16.82
N ILE A 290 -44.60 -58.06 -15.92
CA ILE A 290 -45.93 -58.61 -15.49
C ILE A 290 -46.90 -58.60 -16.67
N LEU A 291 -47.01 -57.50 -17.41
CA LEU A 291 -47.85 -57.42 -18.63
C LEU A 291 -47.51 -58.47 -19.65
N LYS A 292 -46.19 -58.68 -19.89
CA LYS A 292 -45.73 -59.74 -20.83
C LYS A 292 -46.14 -61.12 -20.40
N LYS A 293 -46.07 -61.42 -19.10
CA LYS A 293 -46.58 -62.70 -18.53
C LYS A 293 -48.07 -62.84 -18.71
N HIS A 294 -48.86 -61.79 -18.58
CA HIS A 294 -50.30 -61.86 -18.83
C HIS A 294 -50.62 -62.04 -20.28
N LEU A 295 -49.90 -61.43 -21.22
CA LEU A 295 -50.03 -61.63 -22.68
C LEU A 295 -49.71 -63.09 -23.06
N ASP A 296 -48.59 -63.63 -22.60
CA ASP A 296 -48.17 -65.00 -22.86
C ASP A 296 -49.21 -66.04 -22.35
N ARG A 297 -49.87 -65.72 -21.20
CA ARG A 297 -51.02 -66.57 -20.70
C ARG A 297 -52.25 -66.46 -21.58
N ALA A 298 -52.59 -65.28 -22.03
CA ALA A 298 -53.75 -65.07 -22.90
C ALA A 298 -53.55 -65.76 -24.26
N GLU A 299 -52.34 -65.67 -24.86
CA GLU A 299 -52.00 -66.41 -26.08
C GLU A 299 -52.11 -67.90 -25.94
N LYS A 300 -51.63 -68.45 -24.79
CA LYS A 300 -51.74 -69.89 -24.52
C LYS A 300 -53.21 -70.31 -24.34
N PHE A 301 -54.04 -69.46 -23.77
CA PHE A 301 -55.47 -69.74 -23.61
C PHE A 301 -56.20 -69.69 -24.91
N THR A 302 -55.87 -68.76 -25.81
CA THR A 302 -56.44 -68.64 -27.16
C THR A 302 -56.07 -69.85 -28.02
N LYS A 303 -54.80 -70.28 -28.00
CA LYS A 303 -54.35 -71.48 -28.67
C LYS A 303 -54.95 -72.79 -28.14
N ALA A 304 -55.28 -72.86 -26.88
CA ALA A 304 -55.97 -74.00 -26.28
C ALA A 304 -57.48 -74.05 -26.69
N LEU A 305 -58.13 -72.93 -26.90
CA LEU A 305 -59.50 -72.81 -27.42
C LEU A 305 -59.59 -73.16 -28.89
N ASP A 306 -58.63 -72.70 -29.72
CA ASP A 306 -58.57 -73.07 -31.14
C ASP A 306 -58.36 -74.57 -31.34
N ASN A 307 -57.52 -75.25 -30.54
CA ASN A 307 -57.31 -76.69 -30.62
C ASN A 307 -58.47 -77.53 -30.02
N SER A 308 -59.42 -76.97 -29.28
CA SER A 308 -60.60 -77.67 -28.78
C SER A 308 -61.79 -77.53 -29.71
N GLY A 309 -61.79 -76.65 -30.71
CA GLY A 309 -62.84 -76.48 -31.76
C GLY A 309 -62.67 -77.29 -33.02
N GLU A 310 -61.56 -78.04 -33.18
CA GLU A 310 -61.35 -78.91 -34.36
C GLU A 310 -61.65 -80.41 -34.11
N ASN A 311 -62.24 -80.74 -32.97
CA ASN A 311 -62.55 -82.14 -32.64
C ASN A 311 -64.08 -82.35 -32.34
N ASP A 312 -65.01 -81.67 -33.06
CA ASP A 312 -66.41 -82.05 -33.13
C ASP A 312 -66.87 -82.21 -34.58
#